data_e4d3c8df441799ea325ad42301cad2ff
#
_entry.id   e4d3c8df441799ea325ad42301cad2ff
#
_cell.length_a   1.000
_cell.length_b   1.000
_cell.length_c   1.000
_cell.angle_alpha   90.00
_cell.angle_beta   90.00
_cell.angle_gamma   90.00
#
_symmetry.space_group_name_H-M   'P 1'
#
loop_
_entity.id
_entity.type
_entity.pdbx_description
1 polymer ?
#
loop_
_entity_poly.entity_id
_entity_poly.type
_entity_poly.pdbx_seq_one_letter_code
_entity_poly.pdbx_strand_id
1 'polypeptide(L)'
;MLFRSSSPDGDPEASVSAAVLDSRGAFLVFLSGLAAHTRHLLANPRASVLLAEDDAATSQPLARRRLVWTCTAEVVPREHADYTTGIAALRARCGAAFELVLPLPDFQLLRLVPVHGRLVAGFGETYSVDPADWTRLTPHRPPRPKA
;
A
#
# COMPACT_ATOMS: atom_id res chain seq x y z
N MET A 1 -2.66 1.73 -7.09
CA MET A 1 -2.83 1.25 -5.71
C MET A 1 -3.67 2.25 -4.93
N LEU A 2 -4.66 1.79 -4.18
CA LEU A 2 -5.39 2.62 -3.21
C LEU A 2 -4.77 2.40 -1.83
N PHE A 3 -4.54 3.47 -1.09
CA PHE A 3 -4.10 3.39 0.30
C PHE A 3 -4.90 4.36 1.18
N ARG A 4 -4.89 4.10 2.48
CA ARG A 4 -5.55 4.91 3.49
C ARG A 4 -4.53 5.37 4.52
N SER A 5 -4.59 6.64 4.86
CA SER A 5 -3.93 7.27 6.00
C SER A 5 -4.97 7.78 6.99
N SER A 6 -4.53 8.28 8.13
CA SER A 6 -5.43 8.92 9.12
C SER A 6 -4.82 10.24 9.57
N SER A 7 -5.67 11.26 9.72
CA SER A 7 -5.27 12.53 10.32
C SER A 7 -4.78 12.33 11.76
N PRO A 8 -4.12 13.32 12.37
CA PRO A 8 -3.77 13.28 13.80
C PRO A 8 -5.00 13.05 14.70
N ASP A 9 -6.17 13.55 14.30
CA ASP A 9 -7.44 13.37 15.01
C ASP A 9 -8.13 12.02 14.73
N GLY A 10 -7.52 11.19 13.86
CA GLY A 10 -8.00 9.85 13.55
C GLY A 10 -8.92 9.77 12.33
N ASP A 11 -9.23 10.87 11.65
CA ASP A 11 -10.07 10.86 10.46
C ASP A 11 -9.40 10.09 9.32
N PRO A 12 -10.12 9.14 8.71
CA PRO A 12 -9.58 8.33 7.63
C PRO A 12 -9.58 9.09 6.30
N GLU A 13 -8.49 9.00 5.56
CA GLU A 13 -8.38 9.51 4.20
C GLU A 13 -7.93 8.42 3.24
N ALA A 14 -8.67 8.25 2.14
CA ALA A 14 -8.33 7.34 1.06
C ALA A 14 -7.63 8.10 -0.08
N SER A 15 -6.56 7.54 -0.60
CA SER A 15 -5.78 8.13 -1.68
C SER A 15 -5.38 7.09 -2.72
N VAL A 16 -5.16 7.53 -3.95
CA VAL A 16 -4.65 6.70 -5.04
C VAL A 16 -3.25 7.18 -5.41
N SER A 17 -2.30 6.26 -5.50
CA SER A 17 -0.94 6.55 -5.95
C SER A 17 -0.39 5.42 -6.81
N ALA A 18 0.56 5.77 -7.67
CA ALA A 18 1.44 4.78 -8.27
C ALA A 18 2.31 4.16 -7.17
N ALA A 19 2.56 2.86 -7.27
CA ALA A 19 3.43 2.15 -6.36
C ALA A 19 4.20 1.06 -7.09
N VAL A 20 5.36 0.72 -6.57
CA VAL A 20 6.14 -0.46 -6.94
C VAL A 20 6.47 -1.25 -5.68
N LEU A 21 6.78 -2.53 -5.83
CA LEU A 21 7.29 -3.33 -4.71
C LEU A 21 8.81 -3.29 -4.70
N ASP A 22 9.39 -3.17 -3.51
CA ASP A 22 10.81 -3.42 -3.32
C ASP A 22 11.10 -4.94 -3.20
N SER A 23 12.37 -5.31 -3.12
CA SER A 23 12.80 -6.71 -3.01
C SER A 23 12.36 -7.40 -1.71
N ARG A 24 11.86 -6.65 -0.73
CA ARG A 24 11.37 -7.14 0.56
C ARG A 24 9.84 -7.18 0.63
N GLY A 25 9.15 -6.81 -0.48
CA GLY A 25 7.70 -6.81 -0.55
C GLY A 25 7.05 -5.55 0.05
N ALA A 26 7.81 -4.51 0.35
CA ALA A 26 7.24 -3.24 0.77
C ALA A 26 6.81 -2.38 -0.44
N PHE A 27 5.76 -1.59 -0.29
CA PHE A 27 5.28 -0.68 -1.33
C PHE A 27 6.07 0.62 -1.28
N LEU A 28 6.73 0.97 -2.38
CA LEU A 28 7.38 2.26 -2.55
C LEU A 28 6.43 3.21 -3.27
N VAL A 29 6.23 4.40 -2.70
CA VAL A 29 5.39 5.48 -3.23
C VAL A 29 6.16 6.79 -3.18
N PHE A 30 6.00 7.64 -4.21
CA PHE A 30 6.64 8.95 -4.27
C PHE A 30 5.55 10.01 -4.15
N LEU A 31 5.53 10.69 -3.00
CA LEU A 31 4.41 11.53 -2.57
C LEU A 31 4.87 12.98 -2.29
N SER A 32 4.02 13.93 -2.69
CA SER A 32 4.21 15.36 -2.35
C SER A 32 3.97 15.61 -0.87
N GLY A 33 4.86 16.35 -0.23
CA GLY A 33 4.69 16.83 1.15
C GLY A 33 3.53 17.80 1.33
N LEU A 34 3.03 18.40 0.24
CA LEU A 34 1.85 19.27 0.27
C LEU A 34 0.54 18.49 0.36
N ALA A 35 0.55 17.22 0.00
CA ALA A 35 -0.64 16.36 0.07
C ALA A 35 -1.00 16.01 1.52
N ALA A 36 -2.30 15.98 1.84
CA ALA A 36 -2.78 15.66 3.18
C ALA A 36 -2.32 14.26 3.62
N HIS A 37 -2.46 13.27 2.74
CA HIS A 37 -2.04 11.89 3.04
C HIS A 37 -0.55 11.77 3.42
N THR A 38 0.34 12.57 2.82
CA THR A 38 1.76 12.56 3.18
C THR A 38 1.97 13.11 4.58
N ARG A 39 1.34 14.25 4.90
CA ARG A 39 1.38 14.81 6.25
C ARG A 39 0.83 13.85 7.30
N HIS A 40 -0.27 13.16 6.97
CA HIS A 40 -0.86 12.13 7.84
C HIS A 40 0.13 10.99 8.08
N LEU A 41 0.77 10.45 7.03
CA LEU A 41 1.74 9.35 7.17
C LEU A 41 2.99 9.74 7.96
N LEU A 42 3.42 11.01 7.86
CA LEU A 42 4.54 11.53 8.65
C LEU A 42 4.19 11.71 10.12
N ALA A 43 2.95 12.11 10.42
CA ALA A 43 2.45 12.30 11.79
C ALA A 43 2.03 10.96 12.43
N ASN A 44 1.41 10.08 11.66
CA ASN A 44 0.96 8.75 12.08
C ASN A 44 1.34 7.75 10.99
N PRO A 45 2.38 6.94 11.17
CA PRO A 45 2.92 6.08 10.13
C PRO A 45 2.03 4.87 9.79
N ARG A 46 0.86 4.75 10.38
CA ARG A 46 -0.07 3.65 10.12
C ARG A 46 -0.82 3.88 8.81
N ALA A 47 -0.74 2.91 7.91
CA ALA A 47 -1.42 2.92 6.63
C ALA A 47 -2.18 1.62 6.38
N SER A 48 -3.17 1.67 5.50
CA SER A 48 -3.76 0.48 4.91
C SER A 48 -3.65 0.56 3.39
N VAL A 49 -3.21 -0.51 2.77
CA VAL A 49 -3.08 -0.65 1.31
C VAL A 49 -4.13 -1.64 0.81
N LEU A 50 -4.86 -1.28 -0.23
CA LEU A 50 -5.81 -2.14 -0.92
C LEU A 50 -5.32 -2.43 -2.34
N LEU A 51 -5.16 -3.69 -2.65
CA LEU A 51 -5.04 -4.22 -4.00
C LEU A 51 -6.32 -4.99 -4.29
N ALA A 52 -7.02 -4.64 -5.35
CA ALA A 52 -8.26 -5.30 -5.75
C ALA A 52 -8.18 -5.67 -7.23
N GLU A 53 -8.81 -6.78 -7.57
CA GLU A 53 -9.07 -7.15 -8.95
C GLU A 53 -9.87 -6.06 -9.65
N ASP A 54 -9.67 -5.90 -10.95
CA ASP A 54 -10.45 -4.94 -11.73
C ASP A 54 -11.94 -5.31 -11.66
N ASP A 55 -12.79 -4.30 -11.50
CA ASP A 55 -14.24 -4.48 -11.46
C ASP A 55 -14.78 -5.10 -12.74
N ALA A 56 -14.22 -4.70 -13.87
CA ALA A 56 -14.57 -5.25 -15.18
C ALA A 56 -14.14 -6.73 -15.37
N ALA A 57 -13.17 -7.21 -14.57
CA ALA A 57 -12.68 -8.59 -14.63
C ALA A 57 -13.47 -9.56 -13.73
N THR A 58 -14.36 -9.05 -12.86
CA THR A 58 -15.13 -9.89 -11.95
C THR A 58 -16.62 -9.97 -12.35
N SER A 59 -17.13 -11.20 -12.44
CA SER A 59 -18.58 -11.45 -12.68
C SER A 59 -19.41 -11.35 -11.40
N GLN A 60 -18.78 -11.40 -10.23
CA GLN A 60 -19.43 -11.42 -8.92
C GLN A 60 -18.80 -10.37 -7.98
N PRO A 61 -19.36 -9.16 -7.89
CA PRO A 61 -18.77 -8.07 -7.09
C PRO A 61 -18.52 -8.43 -5.62
N LEU A 62 -19.37 -9.27 -5.01
CA LEU A 62 -19.21 -9.73 -3.63
C LEU A 62 -18.05 -10.71 -3.44
N ALA A 63 -17.69 -11.45 -4.49
CA ALA A 63 -16.59 -12.41 -4.52
C ALA A 63 -15.28 -11.81 -5.06
N ARG A 64 -15.26 -10.51 -5.37
CA ARG A 64 -14.10 -9.80 -5.93
C ARG A 64 -12.85 -10.04 -5.10
N ARG A 65 -11.81 -10.56 -5.74
CA ARG A 65 -10.52 -10.83 -5.07
C ARG A 65 -9.86 -9.52 -4.66
N ARG A 66 -9.41 -9.49 -3.42
CA ARG A 66 -8.75 -8.31 -2.86
C ARG A 66 -7.78 -8.68 -1.75
N LEU A 67 -6.69 -7.96 -1.71
CA LEU A 67 -5.67 -8.07 -0.67
C LEU A 67 -5.57 -6.72 0.06
N VAL A 68 -5.75 -6.76 1.36
CA VAL A 68 -5.62 -5.60 2.24
C VAL A 68 -4.40 -5.81 3.12
N TRP A 69 -3.50 -4.85 3.12
CA TRP A 69 -2.37 -4.80 4.04
C TRP A 69 -2.55 -3.67 5.06
N THR A 70 -2.31 -3.97 6.32
CA THR A 70 -1.92 -2.96 7.31
C THR A 70 -0.43 -2.76 7.17
N CYS A 71 0.01 -1.50 7.05
CA CYS A 71 1.40 -1.14 6.81
C CYS A 71 1.88 -0.11 7.83
N THR A 72 3.20 -0.05 8.01
CA THR A 72 3.90 1.06 8.64
C THR A 72 4.65 1.86 7.58
N ALA A 73 4.47 3.18 7.55
CA ALA A 73 5.14 4.07 6.63
C ALA A 73 6.52 4.49 7.18
N GLU A 74 7.52 4.52 6.29
CA GLU A 74 8.88 4.98 6.58
C GLU A 74 9.33 5.91 5.45
N VAL A 75 10.01 7.00 5.78
CA VAL A 75 10.69 7.83 4.78
C VAL A 75 11.97 7.14 4.35
N VAL A 76 12.20 7.04 3.05
CA VAL A 76 13.48 6.55 2.50
C VAL A 76 14.37 7.76 2.22
N PRO A 77 15.45 7.98 2.99
CA PRO A 77 16.37 9.10 2.77
C PRO A 77 17.01 9.04 1.38
N ARG A 78 17.28 10.22 0.79
CA ARG A 78 17.85 10.32 -0.57
C ARG A 78 19.22 9.65 -0.70
N GLU A 79 20.01 9.63 0.37
CA GLU A 79 21.32 9.01 0.48
C GLU A 79 21.27 7.50 0.71
N HIS A 80 20.10 6.95 0.99
CA HIS A 80 19.95 5.51 1.19
C HIS A 80 20.02 4.75 -0.15
N ALA A 81 20.66 3.58 -0.18
CA ALA A 81 20.82 2.77 -1.40
C ALA A 81 19.48 2.41 -2.04
N ASP A 82 18.45 2.12 -1.23
CA ASP A 82 17.11 1.79 -1.69
C ASP A 82 16.40 2.97 -2.38
N TYR A 83 16.83 4.22 -2.15
CA TYR A 83 16.23 5.38 -2.80
C TYR A 83 16.45 5.34 -4.31
N THR A 84 17.68 5.17 -4.75
CA THR A 84 18.02 5.12 -6.19
C THR A 84 17.28 3.98 -6.90
N THR A 85 17.24 2.80 -6.27
CA THR A 85 16.54 1.63 -6.82
C THR A 85 15.03 1.87 -6.89
N GLY A 86 14.44 2.44 -5.84
CA GLY A 86 13.02 2.77 -5.79
C GLY A 86 12.60 3.81 -6.83
N ILE A 87 13.39 4.88 -6.98
CA ILE A 87 13.16 5.90 -8.00
C ILE A 87 13.25 5.29 -9.42
N ALA A 88 14.23 4.44 -9.68
CA ALA A 88 14.35 3.77 -10.98
C ALA A 88 13.13 2.89 -11.30
N ALA A 89 12.64 2.14 -10.32
CA ALA A 89 11.44 1.30 -10.47
C ALA A 89 10.16 2.14 -10.69
N LEU A 90 9.99 3.24 -9.95
CA LEU A 90 8.86 4.16 -10.12
C LEU A 90 8.91 4.87 -11.47
N ARG A 91 10.11 5.28 -11.93
CA ARG A 91 10.32 5.85 -13.27
C ARG A 91 9.89 4.87 -14.36
N ALA A 92 10.30 3.61 -14.26
CA ALA A 92 9.90 2.56 -15.21
C ALA A 92 8.38 2.33 -15.20
N ARG A 93 7.72 2.46 -14.05
CA ARG A 93 6.28 2.27 -13.88
C ARG A 93 5.43 3.44 -14.38
N CYS A 94 5.90 4.68 -14.15
CA CYS A 94 5.12 5.90 -14.39
C CYS A 94 5.49 6.62 -15.70
N GLY A 95 6.63 6.28 -16.30
CA GLY A 95 7.08 6.88 -17.54
C GLY A 95 7.38 8.38 -17.44
N ALA A 96 7.17 9.12 -18.53
CA ALA A 96 7.53 10.53 -18.65
C ALA A 96 6.88 11.44 -17.59
N ALA A 97 5.69 11.11 -17.12
CA ALA A 97 5.01 11.90 -16.10
C ALA A 97 5.79 11.94 -14.78
N PHE A 98 6.60 10.92 -14.46
CA PHE A 98 7.42 10.89 -13.27
C PHE A 98 8.55 11.92 -13.29
N GLU A 99 9.10 12.23 -14.47
CA GLU A 99 10.17 13.22 -14.64
C GLU A 99 9.71 14.63 -14.27
N LEU A 100 8.43 14.91 -14.33
CA LEU A 100 7.87 16.22 -13.97
C LEU A 100 7.86 16.42 -12.45
N VAL A 101 7.69 15.36 -11.66
CA VAL A 101 7.59 15.43 -10.20
C VAL A 101 8.90 15.12 -9.49
N LEU A 102 9.81 14.40 -10.15
CA LEU A 102 11.08 13.97 -9.55
C LEU A 102 11.97 15.14 -9.05
N PRO A 103 12.07 16.29 -9.76
CA PRO A 103 12.90 17.41 -9.32
C PRO A 103 12.24 18.26 -8.22
N LEU A 104 10.95 18.03 -7.91
CA LEU A 104 10.24 18.85 -6.94
C LEU A 104 10.75 18.57 -5.51
N PRO A 105 11.09 19.63 -4.75
CA PRO A 105 11.77 19.47 -3.45
C PRO A 105 10.84 18.92 -2.36
N ASP A 106 9.53 19.05 -2.51
CA ASP A 106 8.52 18.62 -1.57
C ASP A 106 8.16 17.13 -1.72
N PHE A 107 8.63 16.48 -2.80
CA PHE A 107 8.37 15.05 -3.00
C PHE A 107 9.35 14.17 -2.22
N GLN A 108 8.79 13.13 -1.61
CA GLN A 108 9.52 12.18 -0.77
C GLN A 108 9.21 10.75 -1.20
N LEU A 109 10.21 9.89 -1.14
CA LEU A 109 10.04 8.46 -1.28
C LEU A 109 9.64 7.87 0.09
N LEU A 110 8.47 7.27 0.17
CA LEU A 110 8.01 6.53 1.32
C LEU A 110 7.96 5.05 1.01
N ARG A 111 8.27 4.25 2.02
CA ARG A 111 8.09 2.81 2.05
C ARG A 111 6.93 2.47 2.97
N LEU A 112 5.93 1.75 2.46
CA LEU A 112 4.84 1.21 3.25
C LEU A 112 5.14 -0.27 3.49
N VAL A 113 5.61 -0.58 4.70
CA VAL A 113 6.05 -1.92 5.10
C VAL A 113 4.84 -2.73 5.56
N PRO A 114 4.51 -3.86 4.91
CA PRO A 114 3.41 -4.72 5.32
C PRO A 114 3.63 -5.32 6.72
N VAL A 115 2.57 -5.30 7.53
CA VAL A 115 2.57 -5.87 8.90
C VAL A 115 1.57 -7.01 9.01
N HIS A 116 0.35 -6.82 8.49
CA HIS A 116 -0.71 -7.82 8.46
C HIS A 116 -1.42 -7.80 7.12
N GLY A 117 -1.52 -8.95 6.47
CA GLY A 117 -2.24 -9.15 5.23
C GLY A 117 -3.55 -9.91 5.42
N ARG A 118 -4.59 -9.51 4.69
CA ARG A 118 -5.84 -10.24 4.57
C ARG A 118 -6.23 -10.35 3.10
N LEU A 119 -6.26 -11.59 2.61
CA LEU A 119 -6.69 -11.93 1.27
C LEU A 119 -8.15 -12.41 1.33
N VAL A 120 -8.99 -11.86 0.48
CA VAL A 120 -10.28 -12.44 0.12
C VAL A 120 -10.13 -13.01 -1.29
N ALA A 121 -10.16 -14.33 -1.43
CA ALA A 121 -9.95 -15.03 -2.70
C ALA A 121 -11.28 -15.32 -3.42
N GLY A 122 -12.41 -15.28 -2.68
CA GLY A 122 -13.75 -15.54 -3.17
C GLY A 122 -14.78 -15.39 -2.08
N PHE A 123 -16.02 -15.77 -2.36
CA PHE A 123 -17.09 -15.72 -1.38
C PHE A 123 -16.83 -16.73 -0.25
N GLY A 124 -16.67 -16.21 0.98
CA GLY A 124 -16.36 -17.02 2.17
C GLY A 124 -14.90 -17.48 2.28
N GLU A 125 -14.06 -17.20 1.28
CA GLU A 125 -12.65 -17.58 1.26
C GLU A 125 -11.76 -16.42 1.71
N THR A 126 -11.43 -16.40 2.99
CA THR A 126 -10.58 -15.37 3.60
C THR A 126 -9.37 -15.99 4.26
N TYR A 127 -8.19 -15.37 4.03
CA TYR A 127 -6.91 -15.83 4.52
C TYR A 127 -6.14 -14.67 5.16
N SER A 128 -5.38 -14.98 6.21
CA SER A 128 -4.28 -14.15 6.66
C SER A 128 -3.06 -14.43 5.79
N VAL A 129 -2.34 -13.39 5.41
CA VAL A 129 -1.14 -13.46 4.56
C VAL A 129 0.08 -13.11 5.40
N ASP A 130 1.12 -13.93 5.34
CA ASP A 130 2.39 -13.67 6.03
C ASP A 130 3.11 -12.51 5.33
N PRO A 131 3.48 -11.43 6.06
CA PRO A 131 4.20 -10.31 5.43
C PRO A 131 5.60 -10.66 4.94
N ALA A 132 6.24 -11.69 5.49
CA ALA A 132 7.55 -12.15 5.06
C ALA A 132 7.49 -13.08 3.82
N ASP A 133 6.35 -13.75 3.62
CA ASP A 133 6.12 -14.67 2.50
C ASP A 133 4.64 -14.63 2.08
N TRP A 134 4.33 -13.86 1.07
CA TRP A 134 2.96 -13.65 0.59
C TRP A 134 2.29 -14.90 -0.01
N THR A 135 3.06 -15.97 -0.23
CA THR A 135 2.51 -17.28 -0.65
C THR A 135 2.00 -18.09 0.54
N ARG A 136 2.40 -17.73 1.75
CA ARG A 136 1.98 -18.42 2.98
C ARG A 136 0.63 -17.86 3.45
N LEU A 137 -0.42 -18.63 3.20
CA LEU A 137 -1.80 -18.29 3.51
C LEU A 137 -2.32 -19.16 4.66
N THR A 138 -2.93 -18.51 5.67
CA THR A 138 -3.61 -19.19 6.77
C THR A 138 -5.09 -18.88 6.69
N PRO A 139 -6.00 -19.89 6.63
CA PRO A 139 -7.44 -19.64 6.59
C PRO A 139 -7.91 -18.80 7.76
N HIS A 140 -8.60 -17.70 7.48
CA HIS A 140 -9.18 -16.84 8.49
C HIS A 140 -10.58 -17.35 8.84
N ARG A 141 -10.73 -17.99 10.02
CA ARG A 141 -12.03 -18.38 10.53
C ARG A 141 -12.61 -17.24 11.37
N PRO A 142 -13.76 -16.68 11.00
CA PRO A 142 -14.44 -15.73 11.87
C PRO A 142 -14.78 -16.42 13.22
N PRO A 143 -14.81 -15.68 14.33
CA PRO A 143 -15.25 -16.22 15.61
C PRO A 143 -16.67 -16.78 15.41
N ARG A 144 -16.91 -18.01 15.91
CA ARG A 144 -18.27 -18.58 15.91
C ARG A 144 -19.20 -17.65 16.69
N PRO A 145 -20.40 -17.35 16.19
CA PRO A 145 -21.40 -16.66 16.99
C PRO A 145 -21.56 -17.41 18.32
N LYS A 146 -21.50 -16.70 19.42
CA LYS A 146 -21.91 -17.30 20.71
C LYS A 146 -23.39 -17.63 20.58
N ALA A 147 -23.71 -18.91 20.72
CA ALA A 147 -25.08 -19.41 20.83
C ALA A 147 -25.78 -18.79 22.05
#